data_a71e77e17d821b853d59444fbf6ce1de
#
_entry.id   a71e77e17d821b853d59444fbf6ce1de
#
_cell.length_a   1.000
_cell.length_b   1.000
_cell.length_c   1.000
_cell.angle_alpha   90.00
_cell.angle_beta   90.00
_cell.angle_gamma   90.00
#
_symmetry.space_group_name_H-M   'P 1'
#
loop_
_entity.id
_entity.type
_entity.pdbx_description
1 polymer ?
#
loop_
_entity_poly.entity_id
_entity_poly.type
_entity_poly.pdbx_seq_one_letter_code
_entity_poly.pdbx_strand_id
1 'polypeptide(L)'
;MEGMTMEKKIAVIGAGSFGTALAKLLTDKGYDVSLWGRRKSQVELMIDTRENPHYLPGINLPEQLKITDNLTECLSDCSLAVFSVPAQSFRSVLQSAKELLTPDTVVVNVAKGIEKDTLMTLSQIAYQVMPEIKYAVLSGPSHAEEVARQLPTTVAVASKEAELALEVQETFNTDRFRVYTNDDMIGVELGGALKNIIALGAGISDGI
;
A
#
# COMPACT_ATOMS: atom_id res chain seq x y z
N MET A 1 20.13 -28.63 -3.29
CA MET A 1 19.11 -28.38 -2.25
C MET A 1 18.54 -27.02 -2.57
N GLU A 2 17.46 -26.99 -3.35
CA GLU A 2 16.70 -25.79 -3.60
C GLU A 2 16.02 -25.41 -2.28
N GLY A 3 16.43 -24.27 -1.72
CA GLY A 3 15.77 -23.74 -0.55
C GLY A 3 14.33 -23.41 -0.91
N MET A 4 13.38 -24.06 -0.25
CA MET A 4 11.99 -23.60 -0.21
C MET A 4 12.04 -22.17 0.33
N THR A 5 12.04 -21.18 -0.55
CA THR A 5 11.64 -19.82 -0.21
C THR A 5 10.20 -19.93 0.27
N MET A 6 9.96 -19.78 1.58
CA MET A 6 8.59 -19.64 2.07
C MET A 6 7.95 -18.52 1.28
N GLU A 7 6.89 -18.81 0.54
CA GLU A 7 6.16 -17.80 -0.23
C GLU A 7 5.75 -16.68 0.71
N LYS A 8 6.33 -15.50 0.49
CA LYS A 8 6.05 -14.31 1.32
C LYS A 8 4.57 -13.97 1.14
N LYS A 9 3.79 -14.13 2.21
CA LYS A 9 2.37 -13.79 2.20
C LYS A 9 2.20 -12.31 2.48
N ILE A 10 1.49 -11.62 1.60
CA ILE A 10 1.29 -10.18 1.64
C ILE A 10 -0.19 -9.86 1.78
N ALA A 11 -0.55 -9.07 2.79
CA ALA A 11 -1.88 -8.53 2.95
C ALA A 11 -1.94 -7.10 2.40
N VAL A 12 -2.92 -6.78 1.57
CA VAL A 12 -3.20 -5.42 1.11
C VAL A 12 -4.52 -4.96 1.70
N ILE A 13 -4.47 -3.94 2.56
CA ILE A 13 -5.61 -3.44 3.31
C ILE A 13 -6.14 -2.19 2.61
N GLY A 14 -7.28 -2.34 1.93
CA GLY A 14 -7.95 -1.27 1.20
C GLY A 14 -8.06 -1.54 -0.30
N ALA A 15 -9.24 -2.00 -0.75
CA ALA A 15 -9.58 -2.25 -2.15
C ALA A 15 -10.02 -0.97 -2.89
N GLY A 16 -9.28 0.14 -2.70
CA GLY A 16 -9.34 1.34 -3.55
C GLY A 16 -8.51 1.17 -4.82
N SER A 17 -8.42 2.20 -5.66
CA SER A 17 -7.67 2.16 -6.93
C SER A 17 -6.22 1.70 -6.71
N PHE A 18 -5.49 2.38 -5.82
CA PHE A 18 -4.06 2.13 -5.62
C PHE A 18 -3.79 0.80 -4.90
N GLY A 19 -4.61 0.44 -3.89
CA GLY A 19 -4.48 -0.86 -3.22
C GLY A 19 -4.74 -2.03 -4.17
N THR A 20 -5.74 -1.92 -5.04
CA THR A 20 -6.03 -2.93 -6.08
C THR A 20 -4.87 -3.05 -7.07
N ALA A 21 -4.30 -1.92 -7.51
CA ALA A 21 -3.15 -1.91 -8.43
C ALA A 21 -1.90 -2.54 -7.82
N LEU A 22 -1.61 -2.25 -6.53
CA LEU A 22 -0.48 -2.86 -5.82
C LEU A 22 -0.70 -4.35 -5.54
N ALA A 23 -1.92 -4.75 -5.16
CA ALA A 23 -2.26 -6.16 -4.98
C ALA A 23 -2.04 -6.96 -6.29
N LYS A 24 -2.49 -6.40 -7.42
CA LYS A 24 -2.21 -6.98 -8.74
C LYS A 24 -0.70 -7.08 -9.02
N LEU A 25 0.05 -5.98 -8.85
CA LEU A 25 1.49 -5.94 -9.08
C LEU A 25 2.23 -7.02 -8.28
N LEU A 26 1.91 -7.16 -6.99
CA LEU A 26 2.54 -8.14 -6.10
C LEU A 26 2.16 -9.58 -6.47
N THR A 27 0.90 -9.81 -6.86
CA THR A 27 0.45 -11.12 -7.36
C THR A 27 1.14 -11.49 -8.67
N ASP A 28 1.27 -10.53 -9.60
CA ASP A 28 1.98 -10.73 -10.88
C ASP A 28 3.47 -11.04 -10.67
N LYS A 29 4.06 -10.58 -9.54
CA LYS A 29 5.43 -10.95 -9.11
C LYS A 29 5.53 -12.37 -8.52
N GLY A 30 4.42 -13.03 -8.28
CA GLY A 30 4.38 -14.40 -7.73
C GLY A 30 4.25 -14.48 -6.20
N TYR A 31 3.92 -13.38 -5.50
CA TYR A 31 3.62 -13.44 -4.07
C TYR A 31 2.21 -13.99 -3.79
N ASP A 32 2.02 -14.63 -2.64
CA ASP A 32 0.68 -14.98 -2.12
C ASP A 32 0.03 -13.72 -1.54
N VAL A 33 -0.93 -13.14 -2.27
CA VAL A 33 -1.51 -11.84 -1.94
C VAL A 33 -2.98 -11.98 -1.56
N SER A 34 -3.36 -11.35 -0.43
CA SER A 34 -4.74 -11.18 0.00
C SER A 34 -5.09 -9.69 -0.02
N LEU A 35 -6.17 -9.32 -0.71
CA LEU A 35 -6.70 -7.95 -0.79
C LEU A 35 -7.97 -7.84 0.05
N TRP A 36 -7.93 -6.97 1.07
CA TRP A 36 -9.10 -6.69 1.90
C TRP A 36 -9.86 -5.45 1.43
N GLY A 37 -11.19 -5.61 1.30
CA GLY A 37 -12.13 -4.54 1.05
C GLY A 37 -13.19 -4.46 2.15
N ARG A 38 -13.44 -3.27 2.71
CA ARG A 38 -14.41 -3.08 3.80
C ARG A 38 -15.86 -3.37 3.40
N ARG A 39 -16.20 -3.15 2.12
CA ARG A 39 -17.58 -3.28 1.61
C ARG A 39 -17.77 -4.65 0.99
N LYS A 40 -18.60 -5.47 1.62
CA LYS A 40 -18.90 -6.83 1.18
C LYS A 40 -19.39 -6.87 -0.28
N SER A 41 -20.33 -6.01 -0.66
CA SER A 41 -20.84 -5.96 -2.04
C SER A 41 -19.78 -5.64 -3.10
N GLN A 42 -18.78 -4.81 -2.75
CA GLN A 42 -17.64 -4.54 -3.63
C GLN A 42 -16.75 -5.79 -3.75
N VAL A 43 -16.48 -6.47 -2.63
CA VAL A 43 -15.65 -7.68 -2.59
C VAL A 43 -16.30 -8.79 -3.41
N GLU A 44 -17.61 -9.05 -3.22
CA GLU A 44 -18.36 -10.03 -3.99
C GLU A 44 -18.28 -9.72 -5.50
N LEU A 45 -18.53 -8.47 -5.89
CA LEU A 45 -18.41 -8.06 -7.29
C LEU A 45 -17.00 -8.29 -7.85
N MET A 46 -15.96 -7.97 -7.09
CA MET A 46 -14.56 -8.18 -7.51
C MET A 46 -14.20 -9.66 -7.64
N ILE A 47 -14.76 -10.53 -6.81
CA ILE A 47 -14.58 -11.99 -6.90
C ILE A 47 -15.25 -12.50 -8.18
N ASP A 48 -16.49 -12.10 -8.42
CA ASP A 48 -17.31 -12.60 -9.54
C ASP A 48 -16.78 -12.12 -10.90
N THR A 49 -16.35 -10.86 -10.97
CA THR A 49 -15.92 -10.23 -12.25
C THR A 49 -14.42 -10.26 -12.49
N ARG A 50 -13.63 -10.58 -11.47
CA ARG A 50 -12.16 -10.42 -11.46
C ARG A 50 -11.72 -9.02 -11.92
N GLU A 51 -12.49 -8.01 -11.51
CA GLU A 51 -12.24 -6.59 -11.79
C GLU A 51 -12.69 -5.74 -10.60
N ASN A 52 -12.11 -4.56 -10.43
CA ASN A 52 -12.63 -3.54 -9.51
C ASN A 52 -13.27 -2.39 -10.29
N PRO A 53 -14.51 -2.56 -10.79
CA PRO A 53 -15.09 -1.64 -11.76
C PRO A 53 -15.36 -0.23 -11.21
N HIS A 54 -15.47 -0.09 -9.89
CA HIS A 54 -15.68 1.22 -9.25
C HIS A 54 -14.40 2.03 -9.06
N TYR A 55 -13.25 1.36 -8.87
CA TYR A 55 -12.00 2.03 -8.49
C TYR A 55 -10.87 1.83 -9.48
N LEU A 56 -10.91 0.79 -10.30
CA LEU A 56 -9.87 0.46 -11.28
C LEU A 56 -10.49 -0.26 -12.49
N PRO A 57 -11.40 0.43 -13.23
CA PRO A 57 -12.12 -0.19 -14.34
C PRO A 57 -11.20 -0.61 -15.48
N GLY A 58 -11.56 -1.73 -16.16
CA GLY A 58 -10.86 -2.25 -17.32
C GLY A 58 -9.53 -2.93 -17.00
N ILE A 59 -9.31 -3.32 -15.74
CA ILE A 59 -8.11 -4.04 -15.30
C ILE A 59 -8.52 -5.40 -14.74
N ASN A 60 -8.13 -6.46 -15.44
CA ASN A 60 -8.33 -7.84 -14.96
C ASN A 60 -7.40 -8.13 -13.77
N LEU A 61 -7.96 -8.69 -12.72
CA LEU A 61 -7.24 -9.15 -11.53
C LEU A 61 -6.79 -10.60 -11.69
N PRO A 62 -5.55 -10.94 -11.30
CA PRO A 62 -5.06 -12.31 -11.38
C PRO A 62 -5.95 -13.28 -10.59
N GLU A 63 -6.15 -14.49 -11.13
CA GLU A 63 -6.97 -15.52 -10.48
C GLU A 63 -6.44 -15.91 -9.10
N GLN A 64 -5.11 -15.86 -8.91
CA GLN A 64 -4.43 -16.19 -7.66
C GLN A 64 -4.63 -15.12 -6.58
N LEU A 65 -5.04 -13.90 -6.94
CA LEU A 65 -5.29 -12.83 -5.97
C LEU A 65 -6.50 -13.21 -5.10
N LYS A 66 -6.27 -13.38 -3.81
CA LYS A 66 -7.33 -13.60 -2.82
C LYS A 66 -8.00 -12.28 -2.49
N ILE A 67 -9.33 -12.25 -2.51
CA ILE A 67 -10.11 -11.02 -2.24
C ILE A 67 -11.10 -11.36 -1.14
N THR A 68 -11.11 -10.56 -0.05
CA THR A 68 -11.93 -10.84 1.12
C THR A 68 -12.43 -9.55 1.79
N ASP A 69 -13.58 -9.62 2.48
CA ASP A 69 -14.06 -8.59 3.40
C ASP A 69 -13.74 -8.88 4.87
N ASN A 70 -13.09 -10.02 5.12
CA ASN A 70 -12.66 -10.44 6.46
C ASN A 70 -11.20 -10.01 6.71
N LEU A 71 -11.00 -9.02 7.60
CA LEU A 71 -9.68 -8.48 7.94
C LEU A 71 -8.79 -9.53 8.60
N THR A 72 -9.34 -10.41 9.45
CA THR A 72 -8.59 -11.47 10.14
C THR A 72 -8.04 -12.48 9.13
N GLU A 73 -8.86 -12.88 8.18
CA GLU A 73 -8.44 -13.78 7.09
C GLU A 73 -7.34 -13.16 6.24
N CYS A 74 -7.51 -11.88 5.87
CA CYS A 74 -6.53 -11.15 5.07
C CYS A 74 -5.17 -11.07 5.75
N LEU A 75 -5.13 -10.80 7.05
CA LEU A 75 -3.90 -10.62 7.84
C LEU A 75 -3.31 -11.92 8.40
N SER A 76 -4.02 -13.07 8.28
CA SER A 76 -3.52 -14.34 8.81
C SER A 76 -2.18 -14.72 8.18
N ASP A 77 -1.16 -14.90 9.03
CA ASP A 77 0.19 -15.33 8.67
C ASP A 77 0.90 -14.41 7.64
N CYS A 78 0.48 -13.16 7.50
CA CYS A 78 1.16 -12.24 6.59
C CYS A 78 2.49 -11.77 7.19
N SER A 79 3.53 -11.77 6.36
CA SER A 79 4.84 -11.19 6.70
C SER A 79 4.92 -9.69 6.37
N LEU A 80 4.06 -9.21 5.47
CA LEU A 80 4.00 -7.82 5.06
C LEU A 80 2.55 -7.37 4.87
N ALA A 81 2.17 -6.25 5.49
CA ALA A 81 0.84 -5.65 5.42
C ALA A 81 0.90 -4.26 4.80
N VAL A 82 0.28 -4.09 3.62
CA VAL A 82 0.24 -2.83 2.86
C VAL A 82 -1.05 -2.09 3.20
N PHE A 83 -0.94 -0.93 3.83
CA PHE A 83 -2.09 -0.09 4.16
C PHE A 83 -2.35 0.94 3.05
N SER A 84 -3.41 0.72 2.29
CA SER A 84 -3.88 1.57 1.18
C SER A 84 -5.29 2.11 1.44
N VAL A 85 -5.50 2.60 2.65
CA VAL A 85 -6.76 3.22 3.09
C VAL A 85 -6.66 4.75 3.10
N PRO A 86 -7.76 5.50 3.06
CA PRO A 86 -7.71 6.94 3.24
C PRO A 86 -6.98 7.34 4.53
N ALA A 87 -6.15 8.40 4.49
CA ALA A 87 -5.36 8.86 5.63
C ALA A 87 -6.20 9.04 6.92
N GLN A 88 -7.44 9.57 6.78
CA GLN A 88 -8.36 9.76 7.91
C GLN A 88 -8.91 8.44 8.50
N SER A 89 -8.75 7.32 7.80
CA SER A 89 -9.15 5.98 8.27
C SER A 89 -7.97 5.17 8.77
N PHE A 90 -6.73 5.62 8.54
CA PHE A 90 -5.52 4.84 8.82
C PHE A 90 -5.44 4.43 10.29
N ARG A 91 -5.62 5.36 11.23
CA ARG A 91 -5.59 5.08 12.68
C ARG A 91 -6.57 3.98 13.07
N SER A 92 -7.82 4.13 12.70
CA SER A 92 -8.88 3.18 13.10
C SER A 92 -8.67 1.80 12.50
N VAL A 93 -8.21 1.73 11.24
CA VAL A 93 -7.92 0.44 10.59
C VAL A 93 -6.68 -0.21 11.19
N LEU A 94 -5.62 0.56 11.49
CA LEU A 94 -4.43 0.04 12.16
C LEU A 94 -4.75 -0.47 13.58
N GLN A 95 -5.59 0.25 14.33
CA GLN A 95 -6.07 -0.22 15.64
C GLN A 95 -6.84 -1.55 15.55
N SER A 96 -7.67 -1.72 14.50
CA SER A 96 -8.38 -2.98 14.26
C SER A 96 -7.45 -4.12 13.84
N ALA A 97 -6.34 -3.79 13.18
CA ALA A 97 -5.35 -4.77 12.73
C ALA A 97 -4.33 -5.15 13.82
N LYS A 98 -4.14 -4.31 14.83
CA LYS A 98 -3.05 -4.41 15.82
C LYS A 98 -2.89 -5.80 16.43
N GLU A 99 -3.99 -6.41 16.89
CA GLU A 99 -3.97 -7.72 17.54
C GLU A 99 -3.88 -8.91 16.53
N LEU A 100 -3.97 -8.61 15.23
CA LEU A 100 -3.86 -9.57 14.14
C LEU A 100 -2.46 -9.59 13.51
N LEU A 101 -1.67 -8.55 13.77
CA LEU A 101 -0.30 -8.41 13.27
C LEU A 101 0.68 -9.04 14.27
N THR A 102 1.70 -9.73 13.77
CA THR A 102 2.80 -10.22 14.59
C THR A 102 3.89 -9.15 14.75
N PRO A 103 4.77 -9.25 15.77
CA PRO A 103 5.90 -8.33 15.89
C PRO A 103 6.84 -8.33 14.68
N ASP A 104 6.85 -9.41 13.91
CA ASP A 104 7.68 -9.53 12.71
C ASP A 104 7.00 -9.03 11.44
N THR A 105 5.72 -8.74 11.48
CA THR A 105 4.99 -8.22 10.32
C THR A 105 5.48 -6.81 9.95
N VAL A 106 5.92 -6.64 8.72
CA VAL A 106 6.28 -5.33 8.17
C VAL A 106 5.01 -4.60 7.73
N VAL A 107 4.82 -3.38 8.23
CA VAL A 107 3.72 -2.51 7.82
C VAL A 107 4.23 -1.48 6.80
N VAL A 108 3.70 -1.52 5.60
CA VAL A 108 3.98 -0.56 4.53
C VAL A 108 2.77 0.35 4.33
N ASN A 109 2.92 1.63 4.62
CA ASN A 109 1.87 2.60 4.36
C ASN A 109 2.04 3.24 2.97
N VAL A 110 0.98 3.23 2.18
CA VAL A 110 0.93 3.89 0.86
C VAL A 110 -0.11 5.02 0.81
N ALA A 111 -0.83 5.25 1.91
CA ALA A 111 -1.76 6.35 2.02
C ALA A 111 -1.03 7.70 2.06
N LYS A 112 -1.64 8.71 1.44
CA LYS A 112 -1.10 10.06 1.34
C LYS A 112 -1.96 11.02 2.14
N GLY A 113 -1.34 11.75 3.05
CA GLY A 113 -2.05 12.74 3.86
C GLY A 113 -1.57 12.84 5.30
N ILE A 114 -2.21 13.75 6.03
CA ILE A 114 -2.00 14.05 7.44
C ILE A 114 -3.34 13.86 8.15
N GLU A 115 -3.35 13.36 9.36
CA GLU A 115 -4.59 13.23 10.16
C GLU A 115 -5.12 14.62 10.51
N LYS A 116 -6.41 14.87 10.23
CA LYS A 116 -7.01 16.21 10.31
C LYS A 116 -6.97 16.83 11.72
N ASP A 117 -7.33 16.04 12.73
CA ASP A 117 -7.54 16.60 14.08
C ASP A 117 -6.24 16.74 14.89
N THR A 118 -5.28 15.84 14.67
CA THR A 118 -4.01 15.81 15.39
C THR A 118 -2.85 16.43 14.62
N LEU A 119 -3.01 16.62 13.32
CA LEU A 119 -1.98 17.02 12.38
C LEU A 119 -0.76 16.06 12.32
N MET A 120 -0.95 14.84 12.80
CA MET A 120 0.09 13.79 12.77
C MET A 120 0.26 13.24 11.36
N THR A 121 1.51 12.95 11.01
CA THR A 121 1.84 12.09 9.87
C THR A 121 1.41 10.65 10.16
N LEU A 122 1.30 9.83 9.12
CA LEU A 122 0.83 8.45 9.30
C LEU A 122 1.85 7.59 10.04
N SER A 123 3.14 7.88 9.91
CA SER A 123 4.19 7.23 10.72
C SER A 123 4.07 7.57 12.21
N GLN A 124 3.79 8.82 12.57
CA GLN A 124 3.55 9.22 13.96
C GLN A 124 2.35 8.49 14.55
N ILE A 125 1.28 8.33 13.76
CA ILE A 125 0.10 7.53 14.15
C ILE A 125 0.50 6.07 14.35
N ALA A 126 1.26 5.50 13.41
CA ALA A 126 1.69 4.11 13.48
C ALA A 126 2.47 3.83 14.78
N TYR A 127 3.46 4.65 15.09
CA TYR A 127 4.25 4.51 16.33
C TYR A 127 3.44 4.82 17.59
N GLN A 128 2.43 5.67 17.52
CA GLN A 128 1.53 5.90 18.67
C GLN A 128 0.63 4.69 18.95
N VAL A 129 0.13 4.01 17.92
CA VAL A 129 -0.74 2.83 18.03
C VAL A 129 0.05 1.59 18.39
N MET A 130 1.23 1.42 17.77
CA MET A 130 2.12 0.27 17.91
C MET A 130 3.58 0.77 18.00
N PRO A 131 4.12 1.02 19.21
CA PRO A 131 5.46 1.62 19.38
C PRO A 131 6.61 0.84 18.71
N GLU A 132 6.51 -0.50 18.71
CA GLU A 132 7.55 -1.41 18.16
C GLU A 132 7.26 -1.87 16.71
N ILE A 133 6.36 -1.18 16.01
CA ILE A 133 5.99 -1.54 14.65
C ILE A 133 7.16 -1.41 13.67
N LYS A 134 7.39 -2.44 12.86
CA LYS A 134 8.27 -2.36 11.69
C LYS A 134 7.53 -1.60 10.58
N TYR A 135 7.85 -0.33 10.41
CA TYR A 135 7.08 0.57 9.54
C TYR A 135 7.92 1.17 8.41
N ALA A 136 7.36 1.15 7.22
CA ALA A 136 7.88 1.88 6.07
C ALA A 136 6.75 2.66 5.38
N VAL A 137 7.09 3.81 4.80
CA VAL A 137 6.22 4.56 3.89
C VAL A 137 6.68 4.35 2.46
N LEU A 138 5.73 4.10 1.54
CA LEU A 138 5.96 4.03 0.11
C LEU A 138 5.12 5.11 -0.58
N SER A 139 5.75 6.10 -1.18
CA SER A 139 5.06 7.24 -1.78
C SER A 139 5.79 7.78 -3.01
N GLY A 140 5.07 8.50 -3.87
CA GLY A 140 5.63 9.11 -5.07
C GLY A 140 4.56 9.56 -6.07
N PRO A 141 4.96 10.09 -7.22
CA PRO A 141 4.08 10.42 -8.33
C PRO A 141 3.61 9.12 -9.02
N SER A 142 2.54 8.52 -8.49
CA SER A 142 2.03 7.24 -8.97
C SER A 142 0.52 7.31 -9.13
N HIS A 143 0.03 6.86 -10.29
CA HIS A 143 -1.38 6.69 -10.59
C HIS A 143 -1.71 5.20 -10.65
N ALA A 144 -2.83 4.81 -10.05
CA ALA A 144 -3.22 3.40 -9.94
C ALA A 144 -3.38 2.73 -11.32
N GLU A 145 -3.95 3.45 -12.27
CA GLU A 145 -4.18 2.99 -13.63
C GLU A 145 -2.86 2.73 -14.37
N GLU A 146 -1.86 3.59 -14.16
CA GLU A 146 -0.52 3.43 -14.75
C GLU A 146 0.19 2.22 -14.18
N VAL A 147 0.17 2.07 -12.85
CA VAL A 147 0.76 0.91 -12.17
C VAL A 147 0.10 -0.39 -12.63
N ALA A 148 -1.24 -0.43 -12.67
CA ALA A 148 -1.97 -1.62 -13.08
C ALA A 148 -1.75 -2.01 -14.55
N ARG A 149 -1.47 -1.03 -15.42
CA ARG A 149 -1.11 -1.22 -16.84
C ARG A 149 0.39 -1.40 -17.06
N GLN A 150 1.17 -1.51 -16.00
CA GLN A 150 2.63 -1.67 -16.04
C GLN A 150 3.35 -0.55 -16.81
N LEU A 151 2.83 0.67 -16.73
CA LEU A 151 3.53 1.86 -17.24
C LEU A 151 4.69 2.22 -16.29
N PRO A 152 5.77 2.81 -16.80
CA PRO A 152 6.91 3.21 -15.97
C PRO A 152 6.48 4.14 -14.84
N THR A 153 6.68 3.71 -13.61
CA THR A 153 6.33 4.44 -12.40
C THR A 153 7.51 4.45 -11.43
N THR A 154 7.76 5.57 -10.79
CA THR A 154 8.82 5.73 -9.79
C THR A 154 8.24 6.17 -8.47
N VAL A 155 8.66 5.51 -7.38
CA VAL A 155 8.28 5.84 -6.01
C VAL A 155 9.50 5.80 -5.09
N ALA A 156 9.38 6.42 -3.92
CA ALA A 156 10.35 6.32 -2.85
C ALA A 156 9.78 5.48 -1.69
N VAL A 157 10.64 4.69 -1.06
CA VAL A 157 10.38 4.02 0.20
C VAL A 157 11.29 4.58 1.27
N ALA A 158 10.74 4.86 2.46
CA ALA A 158 11.52 5.29 3.61
C ALA A 158 11.09 4.54 4.88
N SER A 159 12.06 4.26 5.73
CA SER A 159 11.88 3.66 7.06
C SER A 159 12.94 4.22 8.00
N LYS A 160 12.75 4.08 9.31
CA LYS A 160 13.79 4.33 10.31
C LYS A 160 14.95 3.34 10.21
N GLU A 161 14.68 2.15 9.69
CA GLU A 161 15.64 1.07 9.51
C GLU A 161 15.96 0.93 8.02
N ALA A 162 17.21 1.15 7.64
CA ALA A 162 17.63 1.09 6.23
C ALA A 162 17.41 -0.31 5.62
N GLU A 163 17.62 -1.36 6.40
CA GLU A 163 17.40 -2.75 5.97
C GLU A 163 15.93 -3.01 5.65
N LEU A 164 15.02 -2.45 6.45
CA LEU A 164 13.59 -2.54 6.20
C LEU A 164 13.19 -1.81 4.92
N ALA A 165 13.76 -0.64 4.66
CA ALA A 165 13.53 0.08 3.41
C ALA A 165 14.01 -0.73 2.19
N LEU A 166 15.16 -1.40 2.29
CA LEU A 166 15.67 -2.30 1.24
C LEU A 166 14.76 -3.51 1.03
N GLU A 167 14.30 -4.15 2.10
CA GLU A 167 13.36 -5.28 2.00
C GLU A 167 12.07 -4.89 1.27
N VAL A 168 11.50 -3.72 1.60
CA VAL A 168 10.31 -3.20 0.94
C VAL A 168 10.61 -2.82 -0.52
N GLN A 169 11.76 -2.20 -0.79
CA GLN A 169 12.21 -1.92 -2.14
C GLN A 169 12.24 -3.19 -2.99
N GLU A 170 12.89 -4.25 -2.54
CA GLU A 170 12.97 -5.54 -3.25
C GLU A 170 11.59 -6.16 -3.49
N THR A 171 10.71 -6.08 -2.49
CA THR A 171 9.35 -6.61 -2.58
C THR A 171 8.55 -5.94 -3.69
N PHE A 172 8.64 -4.62 -3.84
CA PHE A 172 7.83 -3.88 -4.81
C PHE A 172 8.53 -3.62 -6.15
N ASN A 173 9.86 -3.61 -6.19
CA ASN A 173 10.62 -3.23 -7.39
C ASN A 173 10.37 -4.20 -8.55
N THR A 174 10.06 -3.65 -9.73
CA THR A 174 9.93 -4.37 -11.00
C THR A 174 10.61 -3.58 -12.11
N ASP A 175 10.66 -4.10 -13.33
CA ASP A 175 11.19 -3.35 -14.50
C ASP A 175 10.37 -2.09 -14.82
N ARG A 176 9.12 -2.02 -14.38
CA ARG A 176 8.20 -0.91 -14.65
C ARG A 176 7.85 -0.10 -13.41
N PHE A 177 7.92 -0.69 -12.22
CA PHE A 177 7.68 -0.02 -10.95
C PHE A 177 8.99 0.10 -10.18
N ARG A 178 9.64 1.26 -10.30
CA ARG A 178 10.94 1.52 -9.69
C ARG A 178 10.79 2.11 -8.30
N VAL A 179 11.42 1.48 -7.33
CA VAL A 179 11.41 1.89 -5.92
C VAL A 179 12.81 2.33 -5.52
N TYR A 180 12.95 3.54 -5.01
CA TYR A 180 14.21 4.09 -4.48
C TYR A 180 14.12 4.23 -2.98
N THR A 181 15.15 3.82 -2.25
CA THR A 181 15.24 4.05 -0.81
C THR A 181 15.55 5.51 -0.51
N ASN A 182 15.01 6.02 0.60
CA ASN A 182 15.24 7.36 1.11
C ASN A 182 15.35 7.30 2.64
N ASP A 183 16.18 8.10 3.24
CA ASP A 183 16.38 8.18 4.70
C ASP A 183 15.46 9.22 5.38
N ASP A 184 14.85 10.13 4.58
CA ASP A 184 13.88 11.12 5.07
C ASP A 184 12.43 10.62 4.98
N MET A 185 12.02 9.84 5.97
CA MET A 185 10.64 9.31 6.04
C MET A 185 9.59 10.42 6.12
N ILE A 186 9.88 11.49 6.88
CA ILE A 186 8.95 12.62 7.03
C ILE A 186 8.81 13.36 5.70
N GLY A 187 9.91 13.62 5.02
CA GLY A 187 9.90 14.25 3.69
C GLY A 187 9.12 13.44 2.67
N VAL A 188 9.25 12.11 2.65
CA VAL A 188 8.48 11.22 1.76
C VAL A 188 6.98 11.28 2.09
N GLU A 189 6.57 11.31 3.37
CA GLU A 189 5.18 11.45 3.78
C GLU A 189 4.60 12.82 3.41
N LEU A 190 5.32 13.89 3.73
CA LEU A 190 4.89 15.26 3.44
C LEU A 190 4.83 15.53 1.94
N GLY A 191 5.81 15.08 1.17
CA GLY A 191 5.79 15.15 -0.29
C GLY A 191 4.55 14.48 -0.88
N GLY A 192 4.19 13.30 -0.37
CA GLY A 192 2.96 12.61 -0.74
C GLY A 192 1.69 13.37 -0.37
N ALA A 193 1.66 13.99 0.82
CA ALA A 193 0.50 14.75 1.30
C ALA A 193 0.29 16.07 0.53
N LEU A 194 1.36 16.73 0.13
CA LEU A 194 1.34 18.05 -0.50
C LEU A 194 1.32 18.01 -2.03
N LYS A 195 1.56 16.85 -2.66
CA LYS A 195 1.71 16.73 -4.11
C LYS A 195 0.56 17.39 -4.92
N ASN A 196 -0.68 17.25 -4.45
CA ASN A 196 -1.84 17.77 -5.16
C ASN A 196 -1.92 19.29 -5.10
N ILE A 197 -1.44 19.90 -4.01
CA ILE A 197 -1.36 21.37 -3.86
C ILE A 197 -0.32 21.91 -4.84
N ILE A 198 0.84 21.26 -4.94
CA ILE A 198 1.90 21.63 -5.86
C ILE A 198 1.42 21.46 -7.31
N ALA A 199 0.77 20.34 -7.63
CA ALA A 199 0.24 20.09 -8.97
C ALA A 199 -0.82 21.13 -9.39
N LEU A 200 -1.69 21.53 -8.46
CA LEU A 200 -2.67 22.59 -8.71
C LEU A 200 -1.98 23.94 -8.97
N GLY A 201 -0.99 24.30 -8.14
CA GLY A 201 -0.22 25.52 -8.31
C GLY A 201 0.54 25.57 -9.65
N ALA A 202 1.17 24.47 -10.04
CA ALA A 202 1.85 24.33 -11.33
C ALA A 202 0.86 24.48 -12.50
N GLY A 203 -0.29 23.78 -12.44
CA GLY A 203 -1.32 23.86 -13.49
C GLY A 203 -1.92 25.27 -13.65
N ILE A 204 -2.07 26.01 -12.56
CA ILE A 204 -2.49 27.43 -12.62
C ILE A 204 -1.39 28.28 -13.30
N SER A 205 -0.13 28.07 -12.95
CA SER A 205 1.00 28.80 -13.52
C SER A 205 1.18 28.53 -15.02
N ASP A 206 0.97 27.30 -15.47
CA ASP A 206 1.08 26.90 -16.88
C ASP A 206 -0.14 27.35 -17.72
N GLY A 207 -1.29 27.64 -17.08
CA GLY A 207 -2.53 28.04 -17.74
C GLY A 207 -2.74 29.55 -17.84
N ILE A 208 -1.80 30.38 -17.37
CA ILE A 208 -1.79 31.82 -17.49
C ILE A 208 -0.83 32.24 -18.60
#